data_de90829308b34f0dbe8e0557820553f6
#
_entry.id   de90829308b34f0dbe8e0557820553f6
#
_cell.length_a   1.000
_cell.length_b   1.000
_cell.length_c   1.000
_cell.angle_alpha   90.00
_cell.angle_beta   90.00
_cell.angle_gamma   90.00
#
_symmetry.space_group_name_H-M   'P 1'
#
loop_
_entity.id
_entity.type
_entity.pdbx_description
1 polymer ?
#
loop_
_entity_poly.entity_id
_entity_poly.type
_entity_poly.pdbx_seq_one_letter_code
_entity_poly.pdbx_strand_id
1 'polypeptide(L)' 'MDANDILFLKTVIEKFGGGPVGIETIAQAMNDEKDTLEDVVEPYLVACGFIQRSKKGRVATELAYRHFGLIKEDSL' A
#
# COMPACT_ATOMS: atom_id res chain seq x y z
N MET A 1 13.28 -1.89 -3.31
CA MET A 1 12.12 -0.99 -3.37
C MET A 1 12.59 0.43 -3.27
N ASP A 2 11.99 1.31 -4.01
CA ASP A 2 12.38 2.71 -3.94
C ASP A 2 11.46 3.47 -2.98
N ALA A 3 11.71 4.76 -2.87
CA ALA A 3 10.98 5.59 -1.90
C ALA A 3 9.47 5.62 -2.17
N ASN A 4 9.06 5.59 -3.44
CA ASN A 4 7.65 5.63 -3.76
C ASN A 4 6.94 4.33 -3.36
N ASP A 5 7.63 3.20 -3.50
CA ASP A 5 7.04 1.93 -3.10
C ASP A 5 6.82 1.91 -1.60
N ILE A 6 7.81 2.37 -0.86
CA ILE A 6 7.72 2.41 0.59
C ILE A 6 6.62 3.36 1.03
N LEU A 7 6.54 4.53 0.40
CA LEU A 7 5.53 5.51 0.76
C LEU A 7 4.12 4.98 0.48
N PHE A 8 3.95 4.27 -0.63
CA PHE A 8 2.66 3.67 -0.96
C PHE A 8 2.23 2.71 0.15
N LEU A 9 3.12 1.79 0.52
CA LEU A 9 2.77 0.82 1.56
C LEU A 9 2.52 1.48 2.91
N LYS A 10 3.34 2.44 3.28
CA LYS A 10 3.15 3.12 4.55
C LYS A 10 1.84 3.89 4.56
N THR A 11 1.48 4.48 3.43
CA THR A 11 0.23 5.22 3.34
C THR A 11 -0.95 4.28 3.54
N VAL A 12 -0.94 3.14 2.86
CA VAL A 12 -2.04 2.17 2.99
C VAL A 12 -2.11 1.65 4.44
N ILE A 13 -0.99 1.32 5.02
CA ILE A 13 -0.96 0.72 6.34
C ILE A 13 -1.25 1.75 7.44
N GLU A 14 -0.55 2.87 7.40
CA GLU A 14 -0.62 3.81 8.52
C GLU A 14 -1.80 4.75 8.45
N LYS A 15 -2.17 5.18 7.26
CA LYS A 15 -3.27 6.12 7.12
C LYS A 15 -4.62 5.46 6.92
N PHE A 16 -4.62 4.27 6.36
CA PHE A 16 -5.88 3.61 6.03
C PHE A 16 -6.01 2.23 6.67
N GLY A 17 -5.20 1.96 7.68
CA GLY A 17 -5.34 0.73 8.46
C GLY A 17 -5.11 -0.54 7.69
N GLY A 18 -4.40 -0.49 6.58
CA GLY A 18 -4.14 -1.65 5.76
C GLY A 18 -5.13 -1.82 4.62
N GLY A 19 -6.09 -0.94 4.52
CA GLY A 19 -7.09 -1.00 3.48
C GLY A 19 -8.33 -1.79 3.89
N PRO A 20 -9.25 -2.01 2.97
CA PRO A 20 -9.16 -1.67 1.54
C PRO A 20 -9.32 -0.18 1.29
N VAL A 21 -8.53 0.32 0.37
CA VAL A 21 -8.55 1.74 0.03
C VAL A 21 -8.34 1.89 -1.48
N GLY A 22 -9.09 2.76 -2.11
CA GLY A 22 -9.01 2.95 -3.55
C GLY A 22 -7.74 3.64 -3.98
N ILE A 23 -7.32 3.39 -5.22
CA ILE A 23 -6.08 3.96 -5.72
C ILE A 23 -6.13 5.47 -5.78
N GLU A 24 -7.29 6.05 -6.05
CA GLU A 24 -7.40 7.51 -6.12
C GLU A 24 -7.20 8.13 -4.75
N THR A 25 -7.72 7.48 -3.71
CA THR A 25 -7.55 7.96 -2.36
C THR A 25 -6.09 7.87 -1.94
N ILE A 26 -5.42 6.78 -2.31
CA ILE A 26 -4.00 6.63 -2.02
C ILE A 26 -3.21 7.73 -2.72
N ALA A 27 -3.52 7.99 -4.00
CA ALA A 27 -2.81 8.99 -4.77
C ALA A 27 -2.95 10.37 -4.12
N GLN A 28 -4.14 10.71 -3.67
CA GLN A 28 -4.36 11.98 -3.01
C GLN A 28 -3.55 12.06 -1.72
N ALA A 29 -3.53 11.00 -0.95
CA ALA A 29 -2.79 10.98 0.31
C ALA A 29 -1.29 11.10 0.08
N MET A 30 -0.79 10.56 -1.03
CA MET A 30 0.63 10.61 -1.35
C MET A 30 0.99 11.88 -2.13
N ASN A 31 -0.02 12.64 -2.55
CA ASN A 31 0.17 13.81 -3.40
C ASN A 31 0.89 13.39 -4.69
N ASP A 32 0.43 12.31 -5.28
CA ASP A 32 1.03 11.77 -6.49
C ASP A 32 -0.08 11.47 -7.49
N GLU A 33 0.30 11.14 -8.71
CA GLU A 33 -0.69 10.89 -9.74
C GLU A 33 -1.14 9.45 -9.74
N LYS A 34 -2.45 9.27 -9.90
CA LYS A 34 -3.05 7.95 -9.89
C LYS A 34 -2.42 7.05 -10.94
N ASP A 35 -2.20 7.59 -12.16
CA ASP A 35 -1.68 6.78 -13.25
C ASP A 35 -0.29 6.24 -12.95
N THR A 36 0.56 7.04 -12.33
CA THR A 36 1.89 6.61 -11.96
C THR A 36 1.82 5.47 -10.95
N LEU A 37 0.94 5.61 -9.96
CA LEU A 37 0.81 4.56 -8.96
C LEU A 37 0.25 3.29 -9.56
N GLU A 38 -0.74 3.42 -10.44
CA GLU A 38 -1.40 2.27 -11.01
C GLU A 38 -0.52 1.53 -12.02
N ASP A 39 0.29 2.28 -12.77
CA ASP A 39 1.07 1.68 -13.84
C ASP A 39 2.46 1.23 -13.42
N VAL A 40 3.01 1.84 -12.39
CA VAL A 40 4.40 1.59 -12.00
C VAL A 40 4.52 1.00 -10.59
N VAL A 41 3.94 1.66 -9.61
CA VAL A 41 4.15 1.29 -8.22
C VAL A 41 3.34 0.06 -7.82
N GLU A 42 2.06 0.10 -8.09
CA GLU A 42 1.17 -0.98 -7.68
C GLU A 42 1.53 -2.34 -8.30
N PRO A 43 1.83 -2.42 -9.60
CA PRO A 43 2.14 -3.73 -10.17
C PRO A 43 3.36 -4.38 -9.52
N TYR A 44 4.35 -3.59 -9.18
CA TYR A 44 5.53 -4.10 -8.52
C TYR A 44 5.16 -4.64 -7.13
N LEU A 45 4.37 -3.89 -6.37
CA LEU A 45 3.99 -4.30 -5.02
C LEU A 45 3.08 -5.52 -5.02
N VAL A 46 2.22 -5.64 -6.02
CA VAL A 46 1.39 -6.82 -6.17
C VAL A 46 2.27 -8.03 -6.49
N ALA A 47 3.24 -7.86 -7.38
CA ALA A 47 4.13 -8.95 -7.73
C ALA A 47 4.98 -9.41 -6.55
N CYS A 48 5.33 -8.49 -5.66
CA CYS A 48 6.09 -8.84 -4.46
C CYS A 48 5.23 -9.48 -3.39
N GLY A 49 3.92 -9.46 -3.56
CA GLY A 49 3.02 -10.01 -2.55
C GLY A 49 2.70 -9.07 -1.41
N PHE A 50 3.04 -7.78 -1.55
CA PHE A 50 2.81 -6.81 -0.47
C PHE A 50 1.43 -6.17 -0.54
N ILE A 51 0.82 -6.16 -1.72
CA ILE A 51 -0.51 -5.55 -1.93
C ILE A 51 -1.39 -6.55 -2.66
N GLN A 52 -2.66 -6.60 -2.28
CA GLN A 52 -3.66 -7.36 -3.00
C GLN A 52 -4.73 -6.40 -3.49
N ARG A 53 -5.28 -6.69 -4.65
CA ARG A 53 -6.40 -5.93 -5.17
C ARG A 53 -7.69 -6.62 -4.78
N SER A 54 -8.68 -5.84 -4.40
CA SER A 54 -10.01 -6.39 -4.12
C SER A 54 -11.03 -5.48 -4.74
N LYS A 55 -12.29 -5.90 -4.69
CA LYS A 55 -13.37 -5.08 -5.24
C LYS A 55 -13.50 -3.76 -4.49
N LYS A 56 -13.08 -3.73 -3.25
CA LYS A 56 -13.20 -2.54 -2.44
C LYS A 56 -11.97 -1.66 -2.45
N GLY A 57 -10.89 -2.12 -3.06
CA GLY A 57 -9.67 -1.34 -3.13
C GLY A 57 -8.44 -2.17 -2.87
N ARG A 58 -7.36 -1.50 -2.50
CA ARG A 58 -6.07 -2.15 -2.29
C ARG A 58 -5.88 -2.46 -0.82
N VAL A 59 -5.33 -3.65 -0.55
CA VAL A 59 -5.15 -4.12 0.82
C VAL A 59 -3.69 -4.50 1.03
N ALA A 60 -3.10 -4.08 2.12
CA ALA A 60 -1.74 -4.50 2.47
C ALA A 60 -1.79 -5.90 3.06
N THR A 61 -0.85 -6.75 2.67
CA THR A 61 -0.84 -8.13 3.13
C THR A 61 -0.03 -8.27 4.40
N GLU A 62 -0.15 -9.44 5.03
CA GLU A 62 0.64 -9.71 6.22
C GLU A 62 2.13 -9.66 5.87
N LEU A 63 2.49 -10.09 4.69
CA LEU A 63 3.88 -10.05 4.26
C LEU A 63 4.41 -8.62 4.27
N ALA A 64 3.59 -7.65 3.87
CA ALA A 64 3.99 -6.25 3.89
C ALA A 64 4.24 -5.79 5.32
N TYR A 65 3.37 -6.14 6.24
CA TYR A 65 3.55 -5.77 7.65
C TYR A 65 4.85 -6.35 8.19
N ARG A 66 5.13 -7.61 7.87
CA ARG A 66 6.35 -8.23 8.35
C ARG A 66 7.59 -7.62 7.76
N HIS A 67 7.52 -7.34 6.47
CA HIS A 67 8.69 -6.82 5.75
C HIS A 67 9.16 -5.49 6.32
N PHE A 68 8.21 -4.64 6.71
CA PHE A 68 8.57 -3.34 7.20
C PHE A 68 8.62 -3.29 8.73
N GLY A 69 8.46 -4.40 9.41
CA GLY A 69 8.43 -4.39 10.86
C GLY A 69 7.23 -3.65 11.40
N LEU A 70 6.21 -3.47 10.56
CA LEU A 70 5.04 -2.77 10.99
C LEU A 70 4.08 -3.81 11.48
N ILE A 71 4.12 -4.10 12.71
CA ILE A 71 3.32 -5.16 13.19
C ILE A 71 2.04 -4.71 13.66
N LYS A 72 1.01 -5.41 13.25
CA LYS A 72 -0.27 -5.02 13.59
C LYS A 72 -0.45 -4.96 15.02
N GLU A 73 0.21 -5.58 15.70
CA GLU A 73 -0.09 -5.65 17.02
C GLU A 73 0.60 -4.68 17.74
N ASP A 74 1.15 -3.82 17.06
CA ASP A 74 1.47 -2.75 17.70
C ASP A 74 0.38 -2.40 18.47
N SER A 75 -0.45 -2.91 17.98
CA SER A 75 -1.59 -3.04 18.60
C SER A 75 -1.33 -3.58 19.94
N LEU A 76 -0.33 -3.91 20.36
CA LEU A 76 -0.18 -4.39 21.65
C LEU A 76 -0.58 -3.55 22.77
#